data_6f00a0908f57d1d8f4f5c17b85622884
#
_entry.id   6f00a0908f57d1d8f4f5c17b85622884
#
_cell.length_a   1.000
_cell.length_b   1.000
_cell.length_c   1.000
_cell.angle_alpha   90.00
_cell.angle_beta   90.00
_cell.angle_gamma   90.00
#
_symmetry.space_group_name_H-M   'P 1'
#
loop_
_entity.id
_entity.type
_entity.pdbx_description
1 polymer ?
#
loop_
_entity_poly.entity_id
_entity_poly.type
_entity_poly.pdbx_seq_one_letter_code
_entity_poly.pdbx_strand_id
1 'polypeptide(L)'
;MCIRDSSPLGLLVAGKILAHWLLCGLPLVLLAPVLGLQFDLDASALVILTLALLLGTPLLSLIGAIGAALTLGVRGGGVLLALLVLPLYIPALIFGAGAVEAHIAGLGAGGHLSLLAAMLALAVFFAPWATTAALRIALE
;
A
#
# COMPACT_ATOMS: atom_id res chain seq x y z
N MET A 1 -6.60 15.23 24.50
CA MET A 1 -6.87 13.92 24.99
C MET A 1 -5.64 13.14 25.31
N CYS A 2 -5.76 12.27 26.22
CA CYS A 2 -4.62 11.52 26.66
C CYS A 2 -4.35 10.31 25.76
N ILE A 3 -3.33 9.58 26.11
CA ILE A 3 -2.88 8.40 25.40
C ILE A 3 -4.00 7.39 25.24
N ARG A 4 -4.92 7.32 26.16
CA ARG A 4 -6.05 6.37 26.10
C ARG A 4 -6.89 6.55 24.84
N ASP A 5 -7.12 7.80 24.46
CA ASP A 5 -7.97 8.07 23.30
C ASP A 5 -7.21 7.87 22.00
N SER A 6 -5.92 8.17 21.98
CA SER A 6 -5.16 7.95 20.77
C SER A 6 -4.91 6.47 20.51
N SER A 7 -4.71 5.68 21.56
CA SER A 7 -4.47 4.25 21.41
C SER A 7 -5.66 3.51 20.79
N PRO A 8 -6.88 3.66 21.29
CA PRO A 8 -8.04 3.05 20.63
C PRO A 8 -8.26 3.53 19.21
N LEU A 9 -8.05 4.83 18.94
CA LEU A 9 -8.20 5.35 17.59
C LEU A 9 -7.16 4.76 16.65
N GLY A 10 -5.92 4.65 17.11
CA GLY A 10 -4.86 4.03 16.33
C GLY A 10 -5.15 2.57 16.00
N LEU A 11 -5.67 1.82 16.97
CA LEU A 11 -6.05 0.43 16.77
C LEU A 11 -7.21 0.30 15.78
N LEU A 12 -8.20 1.18 15.87
CA LEU A 12 -9.33 1.19 14.94
C LEU A 12 -8.88 1.50 13.53
N VAL A 13 -7.99 2.47 13.37
CA VAL A 13 -7.44 2.83 12.07
C VAL A 13 -6.64 1.68 11.48
N ALA A 14 -5.77 1.06 12.28
CA ALA A 14 -4.99 -0.08 11.84
C ALA A 14 -5.89 -1.25 11.43
N GLY A 15 -6.94 -1.50 12.20
CA GLY A 15 -7.91 -2.55 11.87
C GLY A 15 -8.65 -2.27 10.57
N LYS A 16 -9.02 -1.02 10.33
CA LYS A 16 -9.69 -0.64 9.08
C LYS A 16 -8.78 -0.76 7.87
N ILE A 17 -7.52 -0.36 8.02
CA ILE A 17 -6.53 -0.48 6.94
C ILE A 17 -6.33 -1.96 6.62
N LEU A 18 -6.18 -2.80 7.64
CA LEU A 18 -6.02 -4.23 7.45
C LEU A 18 -7.24 -4.85 6.78
N ALA A 19 -8.44 -4.49 7.23
CA ALA A 19 -9.68 -4.98 6.64
C ALA A 19 -9.79 -4.57 5.17
N HIS A 20 -9.47 -3.32 4.86
CA HIS A 20 -9.47 -2.83 3.49
C HIS A 20 -8.50 -3.62 2.62
N TRP A 21 -7.28 -3.86 3.13
CA TRP A 21 -6.30 -4.64 2.40
C TRP A 21 -6.76 -6.07 2.19
N LEU A 22 -7.35 -6.70 3.23
CA LEU A 22 -7.84 -8.07 3.12
C LEU A 22 -8.96 -8.18 2.08
N LEU A 23 -9.82 -7.16 1.98
CA LEU A 23 -10.93 -7.20 1.03
C LEU A 23 -10.51 -6.83 -0.40
N CYS A 24 -9.55 -5.95 -0.55
CA CYS A 24 -9.16 -5.42 -1.85
C CYS A 24 -7.83 -5.94 -2.36
N GLY A 25 -6.83 -6.03 -1.48
CA GLY A 25 -5.48 -6.43 -1.86
C GLY A 25 -5.26 -7.92 -1.89
N LEU A 26 -5.77 -8.62 -0.89
CA LEU A 26 -5.57 -10.07 -0.81
C LEU A 26 -6.17 -10.82 -1.99
N PRO A 27 -7.41 -10.52 -2.45
CA PRO A 27 -7.93 -11.14 -3.66
C PRO A 27 -7.04 -10.87 -4.88
N LEU A 28 -6.45 -9.68 -4.99
CA LEU A 28 -5.54 -9.34 -6.06
C LEU A 28 -4.28 -10.22 -6.01
N VAL A 29 -3.71 -10.39 -4.82
CA VAL A 29 -2.54 -11.24 -4.63
C VAL A 29 -2.86 -12.68 -5.00
N LEU A 30 -4.04 -13.17 -4.63
CA LEU A 30 -4.45 -14.54 -4.95
C LEU A 30 -4.70 -14.73 -6.44
N LEU A 31 -5.16 -13.70 -7.14
CA LEU A 31 -5.39 -13.75 -8.58
C LEU A 31 -4.11 -13.56 -9.38
N ALA A 32 -3.06 -13.03 -8.79
CA ALA A 32 -1.82 -12.74 -9.51
C ALA A 32 -1.22 -13.96 -10.20
N PRO A 33 -1.13 -15.15 -9.57
CA PRO A 33 -0.60 -16.33 -10.26
C PRO A 33 -1.44 -16.71 -11.47
N VAL A 34 -2.77 -16.60 -11.37
CA VAL A 34 -3.69 -16.92 -12.46
C VAL A 34 -3.43 -15.99 -13.64
N LEU A 35 -3.34 -14.68 -13.37
CA LEU A 35 -3.06 -13.70 -14.41
C LEU A 35 -1.68 -13.90 -15.01
N GLY A 36 -0.70 -14.22 -14.19
CA GLY A 36 0.66 -14.48 -14.66
C GLY A 36 0.72 -15.68 -15.59
N LEU A 37 -0.05 -16.72 -15.31
CA LEU A 37 -0.12 -17.88 -16.21
C LEU A 37 -0.70 -17.50 -17.57
N GLN A 38 -1.65 -16.56 -17.62
CA GLN A 38 -2.19 -16.07 -18.87
C GLN A 38 -1.17 -15.31 -19.71
N PHE A 39 -0.18 -14.70 -19.06
CA PHE A 39 0.91 -14.00 -19.73
C PHE A 39 2.14 -14.88 -19.95
N ASP A 40 2.01 -16.18 -19.74
CA ASP A 40 3.08 -17.17 -19.97
C ASP A 40 4.33 -16.88 -19.13
N LEU A 41 4.17 -16.38 -17.92
CA LEU A 41 5.27 -16.19 -17.01
C LEU A 41 5.71 -17.53 -16.43
N ASP A 42 7.02 -17.71 -16.30
CA ASP A 42 7.55 -18.91 -15.67
C ASP A 42 7.29 -18.90 -14.15
N ALA A 43 7.56 -20.03 -13.49
CA ALA A 43 7.27 -20.16 -12.05
C ALA A 43 8.00 -19.12 -11.22
N SER A 44 9.25 -18.84 -11.53
CA SER A 44 10.04 -17.86 -10.79
C SER A 44 9.48 -16.45 -10.97
N ALA A 45 9.06 -16.08 -12.17
CA ALA A 45 8.44 -14.79 -12.43
C ALA A 45 7.11 -14.66 -11.70
N LEU A 46 6.33 -15.76 -11.61
CA LEU A 46 5.07 -15.76 -10.86
C LEU A 46 5.31 -15.50 -9.38
N VAL A 47 6.36 -16.10 -8.80
CA VAL A 47 6.72 -15.86 -7.41
C VAL A 47 7.07 -14.39 -7.20
N ILE A 48 7.86 -13.80 -8.08
CA ILE A 48 8.25 -12.40 -7.97
C ILE A 48 7.03 -11.49 -8.10
N LEU A 49 6.14 -11.78 -9.04
CA LEU A 49 4.90 -11.01 -9.21
C LEU A 49 4.04 -11.06 -7.94
N THR A 50 3.88 -12.25 -7.38
CA THR A 50 3.08 -12.43 -6.16
C THR A 50 3.71 -11.69 -4.98
N LEU A 51 5.03 -11.78 -4.83
CA LEU A 51 5.74 -11.05 -3.77
C LEU A 51 5.62 -9.54 -3.95
N ALA A 52 5.76 -9.05 -5.18
CA ALA A 52 5.64 -7.63 -5.46
C ALA A 52 4.25 -7.12 -5.11
N LEU A 53 3.20 -7.88 -5.43
CA LEU A 53 1.84 -7.51 -5.06
C LEU A 53 1.61 -7.62 -3.55
N LEU A 54 2.15 -8.66 -2.93
CA LEU A 54 2.02 -8.84 -1.49
C LEU A 54 2.66 -7.69 -0.71
N LEU A 55 3.75 -7.13 -1.21
CA LEU A 55 4.41 -5.98 -0.59
C LEU A 55 3.77 -4.66 -1.02
N GLY A 56 3.39 -4.55 -2.29
CA GLY A 56 2.87 -3.30 -2.85
C GLY A 56 1.44 -2.99 -2.46
N THR A 57 0.55 -3.98 -2.42
CA THR A 57 -0.85 -3.73 -2.09
C THR A 57 -1.06 -3.20 -0.67
N PRO A 58 -0.39 -3.73 0.38
CA PRO A 58 -0.50 -3.11 1.70
C PRO A 58 0.05 -1.68 1.71
N LEU A 59 1.15 -1.45 0.98
CA LEU A 59 1.73 -0.12 0.88
C LEU A 59 0.73 0.86 0.26
N LEU A 60 0.07 0.48 -0.82
CA LEU A 60 -0.95 1.30 -1.45
C LEU A 60 -2.13 1.57 -0.52
N SER A 61 -2.54 0.55 0.25
CA SER A 61 -3.62 0.69 1.22
C SER A 61 -3.27 1.68 2.32
N LEU A 62 -2.03 1.62 2.81
CA LEU A 62 -1.56 2.54 3.86
C LEU A 62 -1.50 3.98 3.35
N ILE A 63 -0.96 4.18 2.15
CA ILE A 63 -0.89 5.50 1.54
C ILE A 63 -2.30 6.05 1.31
N GLY A 64 -3.20 5.21 0.81
CA GLY A 64 -4.58 5.60 0.59
C GLY A 64 -5.30 5.99 1.87
N ALA A 65 -5.03 5.29 2.96
CA ALA A 65 -5.62 5.60 4.26
C ALA A 65 -5.16 6.97 4.77
N ILE A 66 -3.87 7.28 4.63
CA ILE A 66 -3.34 8.59 5.01
C ILE A 66 -4.01 9.68 4.17
N GLY A 67 -4.07 9.48 2.86
CA GLY A 67 -4.70 10.45 1.96
C GLY A 67 -6.17 10.67 2.28
N ALA A 68 -6.90 9.60 2.52
CA ALA A 68 -8.31 9.68 2.85
C ALA A 68 -8.54 10.45 4.16
N ALA A 69 -7.70 10.20 5.16
CA ALA A 69 -7.80 10.91 6.43
C ALA A 69 -7.50 12.40 6.28
N LEU A 70 -6.50 12.75 5.47
CA LEU A 70 -6.13 14.13 5.25
C LEU A 70 -7.20 14.92 4.49
N THR A 71 -8.00 14.23 3.67
CA THR A 71 -9.02 14.90 2.85
C THR A 71 -10.41 14.78 3.45
N LEU A 72 -10.53 14.19 4.62
CA LEU A 72 -11.81 14.00 5.29
C LEU A 72 -12.48 15.36 5.58
N GLY A 73 -13.71 15.52 5.13
CA GLY A 73 -14.47 16.73 5.35
C GLY A 73 -14.17 17.87 4.40
N VAL A 74 -13.23 17.70 3.49
CA VAL A 74 -12.86 18.73 2.52
C VAL A 74 -13.77 18.63 1.30
N ARG A 75 -14.29 19.76 0.82
CA ARG A 75 -15.05 19.79 -0.42
C ARG A 75 -14.14 19.45 -1.59
N GLY A 76 -14.64 18.65 -2.51
CA GLY A 76 -13.83 18.16 -3.60
C GLY A 76 -12.73 17.23 -3.14
N GLY A 77 -12.95 16.55 -2.01
CA GLY A 77 -11.96 15.67 -1.39
C GLY A 77 -11.47 14.57 -2.31
N GLY A 78 -12.31 14.11 -3.25
CA GLY A 78 -11.90 13.10 -4.20
C GLY A 78 -10.77 13.55 -5.11
N VAL A 79 -10.85 14.80 -5.61
CA VAL A 79 -9.79 15.37 -6.44
C VAL A 79 -8.54 15.59 -5.62
N LEU A 80 -8.69 16.16 -4.42
CA LEU A 80 -7.56 16.40 -3.52
C LEU A 80 -6.89 15.10 -3.13
N LEU A 81 -7.69 14.07 -2.83
CA LEU A 81 -7.18 12.73 -2.51
C LEU A 81 -6.32 12.19 -3.66
N ALA A 82 -6.82 12.29 -4.89
CA ALA A 82 -6.07 11.84 -6.06
C ALA A 82 -4.75 12.60 -6.21
N LEU A 83 -4.78 13.91 -6.03
CA LEU A 83 -3.58 14.75 -6.15
C LEU A 83 -2.53 14.41 -5.09
N LEU A 84 -2.95 14.03 -3.89
CA LEU A 84 -2.04 13.66 -2.81
C LEU A 84 -1.51 12.24 -2.97
N VAL A 85 -2.37 11.32 -3.38
CA VAL A 85 -2.08 9.89 -3.34
C VAL A 85 -1.33 9.43 -4.58
N LEU A 86 -1.67 9.95 -5.76
CA LEU A 86 -1.06 9.48 -7.00
C LEU A 86 0.47 9.63 -7.02
N PRO A 87 1.04 10.79 -6.63
CA PRO A 87 2.50 10.89 -6.60
C PRO A 87 3.16 9.92 -5.63
N LEU A 88 2.48 9.55 -4.55
CA LEU A 88 3.01 8.60 -3.58
C LEU A 88 2.89 7.15 -4.09
N TYR A 89 1.90 6.89 -4.95
CA TYR A 89 1.73 5.56 -5.54
C TYR A 89 2.78 5.27 -6.62
N ILE A 90 3.27 6.29 -7.31
CA ILE A 90 4.18 6.11 -8.44
C ILE A 90 5.42 5.29 -8.07
N PRO A 91 6.16 5.62 -6.98
CA PRO A 91 7.31 4.80 -6.61
C PRO A 91 6.95 3.35 -6.32
N ALA A 92 5.83 3.12 -5.64
CA ALA A 92 5.39 1.77 -5.32
C ALA A 92 5.12 0.96 -6.60
N LEU A 93 4.45 1.57 -7.56
CA LEU A 93 4.15 0.92 -8.83
C LEU A 93 5.42 0.67 -9.66
N ILE A 94 6.34 1.64 -9.67
CA ILE A 94 7.59 1.50 -10.40
C ILE A 94 8.40 0.34 -9.85
N PHE A 95 8.58 0.27 -8.54
CA PHE A 95 9.37 -0.79 -7.93
C PHE A 95 8.67 -2.14 -8.02
N GLY A 96 7.33 -2.16 -7.92
CA GLY A 96 6.57 -3.41 -8.05
C GLY A 96 6.66 -4.00 -9.45
N ALA A 97 6.34 -3.21 -10.45
CA ALA A 97 6.43 -3.65 -11.85
C ALA A 97 7.89 -3.90 -12.25
N GLY A 98 8.79 -3.04 -11.80
CA GLY A 98 10.21 -3.15 -12.08
C GLY A 98 10.83 -4.43 -11.52
N ALA A 99 10.33 -4.93 -10.40
CA ALA A 99 10.80 -6.19 -9.83
C ALA A 99 10.58 -7.35 -10.82
N VAL A 100 9.39 -7.42 -11.41
CA VAL A 100 9.08 -8.46 -12.39
C VAL A 100 9.93 -8.29 -13.65
N GLU A 101 10.03 -7.07 -14.15
CA GLU A 101 10.85 -6.78 -15.33
C GLU A 101 12.32 -7.13 -15.11
N ALA A 102 12.87 -6.75 -13.96
CA ALA A 102 14.26 -7.03 -13.64
C ALA A 102 14.50 -8.53 -13.56
N HIS A 103 13.56 -9.27 -12.99
CA HIS A 103 13.68 -10.72 -12.91
C HIS A 103 13.66 -11.36 -14.30
N ILE A 104 12.73 -10.95 -15.16
CA ILE A 104 12.61 -11.47 -16.52
C ILE A 104 13.87 -11.15 -17.32
N ALA A 105 14.45 -9.96 -17.12
CA ALA A 105 15.66 -9.54 -17.81
C ALA A 105 16.93 -10.21 -17.28
N GLY A 106 16.83 -11.01 -16.22
CA GLY A 106 17.98 -11.69 -15.64
C GLY A 106 18.80 -10.83 -14.69
N LEU A 107 18.32 -9.62 -14.37
CA LEU A 107 19.02 -8.70 -13.47
C LEU A 107 18.75 -8.98 -12.00
N GLY A 108 17.71 -9.75 -11.73
CA GLY A 108 17.30 -10.04 -10.35
C GLY A 108 16.37 -8.99 -9.78
N ALA A 109 15.42 -9.43 -8.98
CA ALA A 109 14.41 -8.56 -8.39
C ALA A 109 14.73 -8.12 -6.95
N GLY A 110 15.86 -8.58 -6.40
CA GLY A 110 16.18 -8.35 -5.00
C GLY A 110 16.19 -6.87 -4.60
N GLY A 111 16.79 -6.01 -5.43
CA GLY A 111 16.84 -4.59 -5.15
C GLY A 111 15.47 -3.94 -5.13
N HIS A 112 14.64 -4.26 -6.11
CA HIS A 112 13.28 -3.71 -6.20
C HIS A 112 12.40 -4.18 -5.05
N LEU A 113 12.46 -5.48 -4.74
CA LEU A 113 11.69 -6.04 -3.63
C LEU A 113 12.16 -5.48 -2.28
N SER A 114 13.48 -5.29 -2.12
CA SER A 114 14.03 -4.69 -0.91
C SER A 114 13.54 -3.26 -0.72
N LEU A 115 13.51 -2.47 -1.78
CA LEU A 115 12.99 -1.12 -1.73
C LEU A 115 11.50 -1.09 -1.39
N LEU A 116 10.72 -1.99 -2.00
CA LEU A 116 9.30 -2.11 -1.66
C LEU A 116 9.11 -2.49 -0.20
N ALA A 117 9.88 -3.45 0.29
CA ALA A 117 9.81 -3.88 1.69
C ALA A 117 10.17 -2.74 2.63
N ALA A 118 11.20 -1.96 2.29
CA ALA A 118 11.59 -0.79 3.09
C ALA A 118 10.49 0.26 3.10
N MET A 119 9.90 0.55 1.95
CA MET A 119 8.78 1.49 1.85
C MET A 119 7.59 1.01 2.67
N LEU A 120 7.29 -0.29 2.59
CA LEU A 120 6.20 -0.87 3.37
C LEU A 120 6.48 -0.78 4.87
N ALA A 121 7.71 -1.07 5.29
CA ALA A 121 8.08 -0.97 6.69
C ALA A 121 7.91 0.45 7.21
N LEU A 122 8.37 1.44 6.44
CA LEU A 122 8.18 2.84 6.80
C LEU A 122 6.69 3.21 6.85
N ALA A 123 5.91 2.74 5.88
CA ALA A 123 4.49 3.02 5.85
C ALA A 123 3.76 2.38 7.02
N VAL A 124 4.08 1.14 7.35
CA VAL A 124 3.48 0.45 8.49
C VAL A 124 3.79 1.20 9.79
N PHE A 125 5.01 1.73 9.91
CA PHE A 125 5.40 2.47 11.08
C PHE A 125 4.69 3.82 11.18
N PHE A 126 4.61 4.55 10.07
CA PHE A 126 4.12 5.93 10.09
C PHE A 126 2.62 6.08 9.79
N ALA A 127 2.04 5.18 9.00
CA ALA A 127 0.66 5.36 8.53
C ALA A 127 -0.37 5.41 9.66
N PRO A 128 -0.36 4.51 10.65
CA PRO A 128 -1.34 4.60 11.75
C PRO A 128 -1.21 5.90 12.52
N TRP A 129 0.02 6.35 12.76
CA TRP A 129 0.27 7.60 13.46
C TRP A 129 -0.21 8.80 12.63
N ALA A 130 0.17 8.86 11.37
CA ALA A 130 -0.19 9.97 10.48
C ALA A 130 -1.70 10.01 10.27
N THR A 131 -2.33 8.86 10.05
CA THR A 131 -3.76 8.77 9.84
C THR A 131 -4.52 9.20 11.09
N THR A 132 -4.07 8.76 12.25
CA THR A 132 -4.68 9.14 13.53
C THR A 132 -4.57 10.64 13.76
N ALA A 133 -3.39 11.22 13.50
CA ALA A 133 -3.19 12.65 13.66
C ALA A 133 -4.10 13.44 12.71
N ALA A 134 -4.20 13.00 11.45
CA ALA A 134 -5.07 13.66 10.47
C ALA A 134 -6.54 13.58 10.86
N LEU A 135 -6.99 12.43 11.35
CA LEU A 135 -8.37 12.26 11.81
C LEU A 135 -8.68 13.13 13.01
N ARG A 136 -7.76 13.27 13.94
CA ARG A 136 -7.94 14.16 15.08
C ARG A 136 -8.14 15.59 14.65
N ILE A 137 -7.33 16.06 13.73
CA ILE A 137 -7.46 17.41 13.19
C ILE A 137 -8.81 17.58 12.50
N ALA A 138 -9.22 16.59 11.71
CA ALA A 138 -10.48 16.64 10.98
C ALA A 138 -11.69 16.62 11.91
N LEU A 139 -11.59 15.90 13.04
CA LEU A 139 -12.71 15.77 14.00
C LEU A 139 -12.77 16.92 14.99
N GLU A 140 -11.75 17.74 15.08
CA GLU A 140 -11.79 18.95 15.88
C GLU A 140 -12.57 20.04 15.13
#